data_d51178d786c00958a84244be9c8a5262
#
_entry.id   d51178d786c00958a84244be9c8a5262
#
_cell.length_a   1.000
_cell.length_b   1.000
_cell.length_c   1.000
_cell.angle_alpha   90.00
_cell.angle_beta   90.00
_cell.angle_gamma   90.00
#
_symmetry.space_group_name_H-M   'P 1'
#
loop_
_entity.id
_entity.type
_entity.pdbx_description
1 polymer ?
#
loop_
_entity_poly.entity_id
_entity_poly.type
_entity_poly.pdbx_seq_one_letter_code
_entity_poly.pdbx_strand_id
1 'polypeptide(L)'
;MHSSWVERRADSYERLAFLGDVVLSLAVSTHIYPRFGSYGAGRLTKLRAQAVSRQACAQVARDLDVPRRLRDAAPAGTGKSAHVLLESERILASLCESVIGACYLAFGFERVAPAVVAAFEEQIAEALENPVDFKSVLQERLARRAEVVTYRIDAEEGPPHDRRFVAVAEVDGAEIGRGEGKTKKSAEQEAALRALDAFGGAGDGDEGAD
;
A
#
# COMPACT_ATOMS: atom_id res chain seq x y z
N MET A 1 -0.60 19.86 9.02
CA MET A 1 -1.98 19.98 9.55
C MET A 1 -2.91 19.12 8.73
N HIS A 2 -3.99 18.58 9.33
CA HIS A 2 -5.01 17.82 8.60
C HIS A 2 -5.77 18.74 7.62
N SER A 3 -6.28 18.19 6.50
CA SER A 3 -6.96 18.96 5.46
C SER A 3 -8.18 19.72 5.95
N SER A 4 -8.90 19.19 6.96
CA SER A 4 -10.04 19.89 7.59
C SER A 4 -9.62 21.06 8.52
N TRP A 5 -8.34 21.27 8.75
CA TRP A 5 -7.78 22.34 9.62
C TRP A 5 -7.09 23.44 8.84
N VAL A 6 -7.16 23.40 7.53
CA VAL A 6 -6.54 24.39 6.63
C VAL A 6 -7.56 24.89 5.63
N GLU A 7 -7.40 26.14 5.16
CA GLU A 7 -8.28 26.74 4.17
C GLU A 7 -8.11 26.11 2.78
N ARG A 8 -6.88 25.80 2.41
CA ARG A 8 -6.56 25.15 1.12
C ARG A 8 -6.00 23.76 1.38
N ARG A 9 -6.55 22.76 0.73
CA ARG A 9 -6.08 21.37 0.83
C ARG A 9 -4.59 21.23 0.51
N ALA A 10 -4.06 22.07 -0.38
CA ALA A 10 -2.63 22.11 -0.71
C ALA A 10 -1.72 22.48 0.47
N ASP A 11 -2.25 23.09 1.52
CA ASP A 11 -1.51 23.47 2.72
C ASP A 11 -1.55 22.37 3.80
N SER A 12 -2.25 21.26 3.52
CA SER A 12 -2.31 20.09 4.41
C SER A 12 -1.07 19.19 4.28
N TYR A 13 -0.99 18.19 5.15
CA TYR A 13 0.06 17.18 5.13
C TYR A 13 0.04 16.29 3.86
N GLU A 14 -1.04 16.29 3.09
CA GLU A 14 -1.25 15.38 1.95
C GLU A 14 -0.15 15.51 0.87
N ARG A 15 0.37 16.71 0.65
CA ARG A 15 1.50 16.89 -0.27
C ARG A 15 2.79 16.24 0.23
N LEU A 16 3.02 16.28 1.54
CA LEU A 16 4.15 15.59 2.16
C LEU A 16 3.94 14.07 2.12
N ALA A 17 2.71 13.59 2.32
CA ALA A 17 2.38 12.17 2.19
C ALA A 17 2.66 11.66 0.78
N PHE A 18 2.24 12.39 -0.27
CA PHE A 18 2.56 12.05 -1.66
C PHE A 18 4.08 11.86 -1.89
N LEU A 19 4.91 12.76 -1.37
CA LEU A 19 6.36 12.65 -1.48
C LEU A 19 6.90 11.50 -0.62
N GLY A 20 6.37 11.35 0.59
CA GLY A 20 6.80 10.35 1.54
C GLY A 20 6.54 8.92 1.10
N ASP A 21 5.42 8.64 0.42
CA ASP A 21 5.13 7.34 -0.18
C ASP A 21 6.23 6.92 -1.17
N VAL A 22 6.66 7.83 -2.04
CA VAL A 22 7.74 7.57 -3.00
C VAL A 22 9.06 7.29 -2.27
N VAL A 23 9.38 8.10 -1.24
CA VAL A 23 10.61 7.93 -0.44
C VAL A 23 10.59 6.60 0.33
N LEU A 24 9.46 6.25 0.96
CA LEU A 24 9.25 4.97 1.64
C LEU A 24 9.45 3.79 0.69
N SER A 25 8.77 3.82 -0.45
CA SER A 25 8.89 2.79 -1.48
C SER A 25 10.32 2.64 -1.99
N LEU A 26 11.04 3.73 -2.20
CA LEU A 26 12.44 3.71 -2.61
C LEU A 26 13.34 3.15 -1.51
N ALA A 27 13.19 3.59 -0.26
CA ALA A 27 14.00 3.13 0.86
C ALA A 27 13.86 1.61 1.07
N VAL A 28 12.62 1.09 1.09
CA VAL A 28 12.38 -0.35 1.22
C VAL A 28 12.90 -1.10 0.00
N SER A 29 12.70 -0.60 -1.23
CA SER A 29 13.21 -1.24 -2.44
C SER A 29 14.75 -1.34 -2.43
N THR A 30 15.42 -0.26 -2.08
CA THR A 30 16.89 -0.20 -1.99
C THR A 30 17.42 -1.17 -0.92
N HIS A 31 16.68 -1.36 0.16
CA HIS A 31 17.02 -2.29 1.23
C HIS A 31 16.87 -3.75 0.83
N ILE A 32 15.72 -4.12 0.19
CA ILE A 32 15.43 -5.53 -0.14
C ILE A 32 16.18 -6.01 -1.39
N TYR A 33 16.44 -5.15 -2.36
CA TYR A 33 17.02 -5.49 -3.64
C TYR A 33 18.36 -6.27 -3.53
N PRO A 34 19.39 -5.79 -2.80
CA PRO A 34 20.64 -6.53 -2.65
C PRO A 34 20.55 -7.76 -1.75
N ARG A 35 19.55 -7.81 -0.85
CA ARG A 35 19.39 -8.90 0.11
C ARG A 35 18.75 -10.14 -0.49
N PHE A 36 17.91 -9.97 -1.50
CA PHE A 36 17.13 -11.04 -2.11
C PHE A 36 17.46 -11.21 -3.59
N GLY A 37 18.74 -11.37 -3.90
CA GLY A 37 19.25 -11.49 -5.26
C GLY A 37 18.68 -12.69 -6.07
N SER A 38 18.13 -13.71 -5.40
CA SER A 38 17.43 -14.83 -6.03
C SER A 38 15.96 -14.55 -6.36
N TYR A 39 15.38 -13.40 -5.89
CA TYR A 39 13.99 -13.06 -6.14
C TYR A 39 13.85 -12.33 -7.47
N GLY A 40 12.92 -12.80 -8.30
CA GLY A 40 12.52 -12.06 -9.50
C GLY A 40 11.72 -10.79 -9.14
N ALA A 41 11.63 -9.87 -10.10
CA ALA A 41 10.97 -8.56 -9.93
C ALA A 41 9.55 -8.65 -9.35
N GLY A 42 8.74 -9.63 -9.80
CA GLY A 42 7.38 -9.84 -9.28
C GLY A 42 7.34 -10.13 -7.77
N ARG A 43 8.29 -10.98 -7.27
CA ARG A 43 8.36 -11.30 -5.85
C ARG A 43 8.84 -10.11 -5.02
N LEU A 44 9.82 -9.36 -5.50
CA LEU A 44 10.29 -8.12 -4.86
C LEU A 44 9.18 -7.06 -4.80
N THR A 45 8.38 -6.93 -5.87
CA THR A 45 7.23 -6.01 -5.91
C THR A 45 6.18 -6.39 -4.88
N LYS A 46 5.84 -7.67 -4.75
CA LYS A 46 4.87 -8.15 -3.75
C LYS A 46 5.36 -7.94 -2.32
N LEU A 47 6.62 -8.28 -2.06
CA LEU A 47 7.25 -8.05 -0.76
C LEU A 47 7.20 -6.58 -0.37
N ARG A 48 7.63 -5.69 -1.28
CA ARG A 48 7.56 -4.26 -1.04
C ARG A 48 6.12 -3.81 -0.79
N ALA A 49 5.17 -4.15 -1.68
CA ALA A 49 3.77 -3.73 -1.57
C ALA A 49 3.13 -4.12 -0.24
N GLN A 50 3.47 -5.31 0.29
CA GLN A 50 3.02 -5.76 1.59
C GLN A 50 3.68 -4.97 2.72
N ALA A 51 5.01 -4.81 2.69
CA ALA A 51 5.79 -4.14 3.72
C ALA A 51 5.43 -2.65 3.87
N VAL A 52 5.02 -1.98 2.78
CA VAL A 52 4.62 -0.56 2.78
C VAL A 52 3.10 -0.38 2.62
N SER A 53 2.31 -1.41 2.92
CA SER A 53 0.85 -1.34 2.82
C SER A 53 0.27 -0.28 3.76
N ARG A 54 -0.97 0.15 3.48
CA ARG A 54 -1.70 1.08 4.36
C ARG A 54 -1.72 0.62 5.81
N GLN A 55 -1.95 -0.68 6.04
CA GLN A 55 -1.95 -1.28 7.37
C GLN A 55 -0.57 -1.18 8.02
N ALA A 56 0.50 -1.50 7.30
CA ALA A 56 1.88 -1.38 7.76
C ALA A 56 2.22 0.08 8.14
N CYS A 57 1.92 1.04 7.27
CA CYS A 57 2.14 2.46 7.54
C CYS A 57 1.34 2.95 8.76
N ALA A 58 0.08 2.51 8.91
CA ALA A 58 -0.73 2.87 10.07
C ALA A 58 -0.18 2.27 11.37
N GLN A 59 0.35 1.04 11.33
CA GLN A 59 1.00 0.42 12.49
C GLN A 59 2.26 1.19 12.89
N VAL A 60 3.16 1.47 11.94
CA VAL A 60 4.36 2.26 12.19
C VAL A 60 4.03 3.65 12.75
N ALA A 61 2.95 4.29 12.25
CA ALA A 61 2.49 5.56 12.83
C ALA A 61 2.11 5.43 14.31
N ARG A 62 1.50 4.32 14.72
CA ARG A 62 1.17 4.05 16.13
C ARG A 62 2.43 3.84 16.95
N ASP A 63 3.38 3.04 16.47
CA ASP A 63 4.63 2.71 17.15
C ASP A 63 5.50 3.96 17.38
N LEU A 64 5.46 4.90 16.43
CA LEU A 64 6.13 6.21 16.52
C LEU A 64 5.34 7.26 17.32
N ASP A 65 4.22 6.88 17.93
CA ASP A 65 3.35 7.76 18.73
C ASP A 65 2.84 9.00 17.96
N VAL A 66 2.70 8.86 16.63
CA VAL A 66 2.18 9.93 15.75
C VAL A 66 0.76 10.35 16.14
N PRO A 67 -0.16 9.43 16.55
CA PRO A 67 -1.50 9.81 17.01
C PRO A 67 -1.50 10.82 18.16
N ARG A 68 -0.66 10.61 19.18
CA ARG A 68 -0.55 11.53 20.31
C ARG A 68 -0.02 12.89 19.87
N ARG A 69 1.06 12.89 19.06
CA ARG A 69 1.67 14.13 18.55
C ARG A 69 0.70 14.94 17.70
N LEU A 70 -0.13 14.29 16.88
CA LEU A 70 -1.15 14.98 16.10
C LEU A 70 -2.23 15.59 17.00
N ARG A 71 -2.65 14.87 18.04
CA ARG A 71 -3.63 15.37 19.01
C ARG A 71 -3.12 16.61 19.75
N ASP A 72 -1.85 16.56 20.17
CA ASP A 72 -1.20 17.66 20.88
C ASP A 72 -1.02 18.91 19.97
N ALA A 73 -0.91 18.70 18.65
CA ALA A 73 -0.80 19.75 17.64
C ALA A 73 -2.15 20.22 17.07
N ALA A 74 -3.26 19.64 17.50
CA ALA A 74 -4.59 19.97 17.00
C ALA A 74 -4.99 21.40 17.42
N PRO A 75 -5.61 22.20 16.53
CA PRO A 75 -6.11 23.52 16.87
C PRO A 75 -7.15 23.48 18.00
N ALA A 76 -7.22 24.53 18.79
CA ALA A 76 -8.22 24.64 19.86
C ALA A 76 -9.64 24.47 19.31
N GLY A 77 -10.46 23.66 19.99
CA GLY A 77 -11.83 23.38 19.58
C GLY A 77 -12.03 22.17 18.64
N THR A 78 -10.96 21.59 18.10
CA THR A 78 -11.03 20.44 17.17
C THR A 78 -10.89 19.06 17.84
N GLY A 79 -10.80 18.99 19.18
CA GLY A 79 -10.44 17.79 19.92
C GLY A 79 -11.31 16.55 19.63
N LYS A 80 -12.65 16.70 19.49
CA LYS A 80 -13.52 15.56 19.15
C LYS A 80 -13.29 15.08 17.72
N SER A 81 -13.08 15.98 16.77
CA SER A 81 -12.77 15.66 15.38
C SER A 81 -11.39 14.99 15.28
N ALA A 82 -10.40 15.45 16.05
CA ALA A 82 -9.08 14.85 16.09
C ALA A 82 -9.13 13.38 16.55
N HIS A 83 -9.94 13.03 17.55
CA HIS A 83 -10.05 11.65 18.05
C HIS A 83 -10.57 10.70 16.95
N VAL A 84 -11.62 11.07 16.25
CA VAL A 84 -12.18 10.25 15.15
C VAL A 84 -11.16 10.06 14.01
N LEU A 85 -10.40 11.11 13.67
CA LEU A 85 -9.37 11.03 12.65
C LEU A 85 -8.27 10.02 13.01
N LEU A 86 -7.93 9.89 14.29
CA LEU A 86 -6.86 9.01 14.77
C LEU A 86 -7.26 7.52 14.80
N GLU A 87 -8.52 7.18 14.63
CA GLU A 87 -8.99 5.80 14.49
C GLU A 87 -8.89 5.31 13.04
N SER A 88 -8.77 6.21 12.08
CA SER A 88 -8.70 5.88 10.65
C SER A 88 -7.31 5.40 10.24
N GLU A 89 -7.19 4.14 9.82
CA GLU A 89 -5.94 3.59 9.27
C GLU A 89 -5.43 4.40 8.07
N ARG A 90 -6.33 4.88 7.22
CA ARG A 90 -5.99 5.72 6.07
C ARG A 90 -5.27 7.00 6.52
N ILE A 91 -5.80 7.67 7.53
CA ILE A 91 -5.21 8.92 8.05
C ILE A 91 -3.86 8.63 8.72
N LEU A 92 -3.78 7.57 9.52
CA LEU A 92 -2.52 7.18 10.15
C LEU A 92 -1.44 6.84 9.13
N ALA A 93 -1.78 6.10 8.06
CA ALA A 93 -0.86 5.80 6.97
C ALA A 93 -0.35 7.09 6.30
N SER A 94 -1.26 7.98 5.89
CA SER A 94 -0.88 9.25 5.27
C SER A 94 -0.07 10.15 6.20
N LEU A 95 -0.29 10.08 7.51
CA LEU A 95 0.55 10.79 8.49
C LEU A 95 1.94 10.19 8.57
N CYS A 96 2.08 8.85 8.57
CA CYS A 96 3.37 8.18 8.50
C CYS A 96 4.17 8.65 7.27
N GLU A 97 3.56 8.56 6.11
CA GLU A 97 4.13 9.02 4.85
C GLU A 97 4.51 10.51 4.91
N SER A 98 3.65 11.36 5.48
CA SER A 98 3.92 12.79 5.59
C SER A 98 5.14 13.10 6.47
N VAL A 99 5.35 12.35 7.54
CA VAL A 99 6.54 12.45 8.39
C VAL A 99 7.79 12.06 7.61
N ILE A 100 7.73 10.97 6.85
CA ILE A 100 8.82 10.51 5.97
C ILE A 100 9.16 11.60 4.93
N GLY A 101 8.14 12.16 4.27
CA GLY A 101 8.32 13.25 3.30
C GLY A 101 8.94 14.50 3.89
N ALA A 102 8.51 14.90 5.09
CA ALA A 102 9.09 16.03 5.82
C ALA A 102 10.56 15.78 6.21
N CYS A 103 10.86 14.58 6.72
CA CYS A 103 12.23 14.19 7.05
C CYS A 103 13.13 14.17 5.81
N TYR A 104 12.61 13.66 4.68
CA TYR A 104 13.36 13.68 3.42
C TYR A 104 13.72 15.09 2.96
N LEU A 105 12.78 16.02 3.02
CA LEU A 105 13.06 17.42 2.66
C LEU A 105 14.06 18.09 3.59
N ALA A 106 14.07 17.70 4.87
CA ALA A 106 14.98 18.29 5.86
C ALA A 106 16.39 17.68 5.84
N PHE A 107 16.53 16.38 5.56
CA PHE A 107 17.76 15.64 5.80
C PHE A 107 18.31 14.88 4.59
N GLY A 108 17.54 14.78 3.50
CA GLY A 108 17.91 14.02 2.30
C GLY A 108 17.78 12.50 2.46
N PHE A 109 17.84 11.80 1.33
CA PHE A 109 17.58 10.36 1.26
C PHE A 109 18.56 9.52 2.09
N GLU A 110 19.86 9.81 1.99
CA GLU A 110 20.94 9.04 2.64
C GLU A 110 20.77 8.94 4.16
N ARG A 111 20.23 9.99 4.79
CA ARG A 111 19.99 10.01 6.24
C ARG A 111 18.64 9.40 6.61
N VAL A 112 17.63 9.55 5.76
CA VAL A 112 16.26 9.13 6.05
C VAL A 112 16.06 7.64 5.74
N ALA A 113 16.62 7.11 4.68
CA ALA A 113 16.41 5.73 4.27
C ALA A 113 16.75 4.68 5.36
N PRO A 114 17.89 4.76 6.08
CA PRO A 114 18.16 3.82 7.17
C PRO A 114 17.13 3.90 8.31
N ALA A 115 16.67 5.10 8.67
CA ALA A 115 15.67 5.30 9.71
C ALA A 115 14.29 4.75 9.30
N VAL A 116 13.91 4.93 8.04
CA VAL A 116 12.69 4.36 7.46
C VAL A 116 12.75 2.85 7.49
N VAL A 117 13.85 2.25 7.03
CA VAL A 117 14.04 0.79 7.05
C VAL A 117 13.94 0.24 8.47
N ALA A 118 14.59 0.88 9.45
CA ALA A 118 14.52 0.46 10.85
C ALA A 118 13.08 0.54 11.41
N ALA A 119 12.32 1.57 11.05
CA ALA A 119 10.93 1.72 11.49
C ALA A 119 9.98 0.68 10.86
N PHE A 120 10.33 0.13 9.69
CA PHE A 120 9.54 -0.87 8.96
C PHE A 120 10.13 -2.28 9.02
N GLU A 121 11.10 -2.53 9.91
CA GLU A 121 11.80 -3.82 9.98
C GLU A 121 10.84 -4.99 10.26
N GLU A 122 9.91 -4.83 11.20
CA GLU A 122 8.91 -5.85 11.53
C GLU A 122 7.97 -6.13 10.34
N GLN A 123 7.51 -5.08 9.64
CA GLN A 123 6.63 -5.21 8.48
C GLN A 123 7.34 -5.88 7.30
N ILE A 124 8.63 -5.63 7.12
CA ILE A 124 9.45 -6.30 6.10
C ILE A 124 9.64 -7.78 6.48
N ALA A 125 9.90 -8.08 7.75
CA ALA A 125 10.04 -9.46 8.23
C ALA A 125 8.72 -10.23 8.08
N GLU A 126 7.60 -9.65 8.49
CA GLU A 126 6.27 -10.25 8.33
C GLU A 126 5.93 -10.53 6.86
N ALA A 127 6.23 -9.60 5.95
CA ALA A 127 6.01 -9.78 4.52
C ALA A 127 6.87 -10.91 3.91
N LEU A 128 8.01 -11.20 4.50
CA LEU A 128 8.88 -12.30 4.11
C LEU A 128 8.36 -13.67 4.59
N GLU A 129 7.90 -13.73 5.83
CA GLU A 129 7.42 -14.96 6.47
C GLU A 129 6.01 -15.34 6.03
N ASN A 130 5.14 -14.34 5.87
CA ASN A 130 3.73 -14.50 5.57
C ASN A 130 3.35 -13.76 4.26
N PRO A 131 3.75 -14.25 3.09
CA PRO A 131 3.38 -13.60 1.83
C PRO A 131 1.86 -13.60 1.63
N VAL A 132 1.29 -12.43 1.42
CA VAL A 132 -0.17 -12.25 1.24
C VAL A 132 -0.69 -13.10 0.10
N ASP A 133 -1.74 -13.87 0.38
CA ASP A 133 -2.55 -14.53 -0.63
C ASP A 133 -3.62 -13.55 -1.16
N PHE A 134 -3.25 -12.82 -2.20
CA PHE A 134 -4.14 -11.82 -2.80
C PHE A 134 -5.45 -12.42 -3.32
N LYS A 135 -5.46 -13.69 -3.72
CA LYS A 135 -6.68 -14.39 -4.14
C LYS A 135 -7.67 -14.51 -2.98
N SER A 136 -7.19 -14.90 -1.81
CA SER A 136 -8.01 -14.97 -0.59
C SER A 136 -8.50 -13.59 -0.17
N VAL A 137 -7.64 -12.58 -0.17
CA VAL A 137 -8.02 -11.19 0.16
C VAL A 137 -9.09 -10.65 -0.80
N LEU A 138 -8.93 -10.88 -2.11
CA LEU A 138 -9.92 -10.46 -3.10
C LEU A 138 -11.25 -11.19 -2.91
N GLN A 139 -11.20 -12.50 -2.68
CA GLN A 139 -12.40 -13.33 -2.45
C GLN A 139 -13.17 -12.84 -1.21
N GLU A 140 -12.51 -12.57 -0.09
CA GLU A 140 -13.13 -12.03 1.12
C GLU A 140 -13.78 -10.65 0.88
N ARG A 141 -13.09 -9.78 0.13
CA ARG A 141 -13.61 -8.46 -0.22
C ARG A 141 -14.88 -8.52 -1.06
N LEU A 142 -14.89 -9.38 -2.07
CA LEU A 142 -16.03 -9.57 -2.97
C LEU A 142 -17.19 -10.31 -2.29
N ALA A 143 -16.90 -11.25 -1.40
CA ALA A 143 -17.91 -11.95 -0.61
C ALA A 143 -18.78 -10.99 0.22
N ARG A 144 -18.23 -9.86 0.70
CA ARG A 144 -19.01 -8.83 1.41
C ARG A 144 -20.06 -8.14 0.51
N ARG A 145 -19.92 -8.26 -0.82
CA ARG A 145 -20.86 -7.76 -1.82
C ARG A 145 -21.68 -8.86 -2.46
N ALA A 146 -21.61 -10.09 -1.92
CA ALA A 146 -22.21 -11.31 -2.49
C ALA A 146 -21.69 -11.62 -3.92
N GLU A 147 -20.50 -11.14 -4.26
CA GLU A 147 -19.83 -11.38 -5.54
C GLU A 147 -18.82 -12.53 -5.41
N VAL A 148 -18.64 -13.30 -6.49
CA VAL A 148 -17.70 -14.42 -6.53
C VAL A 148 -16.66 -14.18 -7.62
N VAL A 149 -15.37 -14.21 -7.24
CA VAL A 149 -14.28 -14.12 -8.21
C VAL A 149 -13.98 -15.48 -8.80
N THR A 150 -13.81 -15.53 -10.11
CA THR A 150 -13.29 -16.68 -10.85
C THR A 150 -11.98 -16.28 -11.56
N TYR A 151 -11.14 -17.30 -11.84
CA TYR A 151 -9.86 -17.07 -12.51
C TYR A 151 -9.79 -17.92 -13.77
N ARG A 152 -9.41 -17.30 -14.87
CA ARG A 152 -9.21 -17.94 -16.17
C ARG A 152 -7.80 -17.69 -16.67
N ILE A 153 -7.14 -18.72 -17.22
CA ILE A 153 -5.89 -18.53 -17.96
C ILE A 153 -6.25 -18.09 -19.36
N ASP A 154 -5.85 -16.89 -19.69
CA ASP A 154 -6.16 -16.24 -20.96
C ASP A 154 -5.11 -16.56 -22.03
N ALA A 155 -3.84 -16.65 -21.65
CA ALA A 155 -2.75 -17.00 -22.53
C ALA A 155 -1.68 -17.84 -21.81
N GLU A 156 -1.01 -18.69 -22.61
CA GLU A 156 0.19 -19.41 -22.23
C GLU A 156 1.23 -19.22 -23.34
N GLU A 157 2.32 -18.54 -23.03
CA GLU A 157 3.31 -18.10 -24.01
C GLU A 157 4.72 -18.57 -23.62
N GLY A 158 5.59 -18.65 -24.63
CA GLY A 158 7.01 -18.98 -24.46
C GLY A 158 7.34 -20.46 -24.52
N PRO A 159 8.63 -20.79 -24.63
CA PRO A 159 9.11 -22.16 -24.69
C PRO A 159 8.96 -22.86 -23.32
N PRO A 160 9.01 -24.20 -23.27
CA PRO A 160 8.80 -24.97 -22.04
C PRO A 160 9.66 -24.58 -20.84
N HIS A 161 10.86 -24.02 -21.09
CA HIS A 161 11.81 -23.62 -20.06
C HIS A 161 11.66 -22.13 -19.61
N ASP A 162 10.88 -21.32 -20.35
CA ASP A 162 10.57 -19.93 -19.98
C ASP A 162 9.11 -19.61 -20.31
N ARG A 163 8.22 -20.46 -19.80
CA ARG A 163 6.78 -20.34 -20.00
C ARG A 163 6.21 -19.20 -19.16
N ARG A 164 5.32 -18.41 -19.76
CA ARG A 164 4.57 -17.35 -19.11
C ARG A 164 3.07 -17.61 -19.23
N PHE A 165 2.36 -17.33 -18.16
CA PHE A 165 0.91 -17.45 -18.08
C PHE A 165 0.31 -16.06 -17.88
N VAL A 166 -0.77 -15.79 -18.57
CA VAL A 166 -1.62 -14.64 -18.33
C VAL A 166 -2.91 -15.13 -17.70
N ALA A 167 -3.26 -14.62 -16.53
CA ALA A 167 -4.50 -14.92 -15.84
C ALA A 167 -5.39 -13.68 -15.76
N VAL A 168 -6.68 -13.89 -15.80
CA VAL A 168 -7.73 -12.88 -15.66
C VAL A 168 -8.58 -13.25 -14.46
N ALA A 169 -8.79 -12.29 -13.55
CA ALA A 169 -9.78 -12.35 -12.48
C ALA A 169 -11.10 -11.76 -13.01
N GLU A 170 -12.20 -12.47 -12.85
CA GLU A 170 -13.51 -12.10 -13.38
C GLU A 170 -14.58 -12.18 -12.29
N VAL A 171 -15.54 -11.26 -12.32
CA VAL A 171 -16.78 -11.28 -11.56
C VAL A 171 -17.93 -11.21 -12.56
N ASP A 172 -18.85 -12.18 -12.54
CA ASP A 172 -19.98 -12.27 -13.47
C ASP A 172 -19.59 -12.18 -14.96
N GLY A 173 -18.39 -12.70 -15.29
CA GLY A 173 -17.83 -12.68 -16.65
C GLY A 173 -17.17 -11.34 -17.04
N ALA A 174 -17.16 -10.34 -16.19
CA ALA A 174 -16.44 -9.10 -16.41
C ALA A 174 -15.01 -9.17 -15.83
N GLU A 175 -14.02 -8.79 -16.64
CA GLU A 175 -12.62 -8.70 -16.19
C GLU A 175 -12.47 -7.60 -15.16
N ILE A 176 -11.94 -7.95 -13.97
CA ILE A 176 -11.67 -7.01 -12.88
C ILE A 176 -10.16 -6.86 -12.60
N GLY A 177 -9.35 -7.75 -13.15
CA GLY A 177 -7.90 -7.69 -13.01
C GLY A 177 -7.19 -8.69 -13.91
N ARG A 178 -6.00 -8.33 -14.38
CA ARG A 178 -5.16 -9.13 -15.27
C ARG A 178 -3.74 -9.22 -14.71
N GLY A 179 -3.15 -10.40 -14.74
CA GLY A 179 -1.81 -10.61 -14.20
C GLY A 179 -1.01 -11.62 -14.99
N GLU A 180 0.31 -11.47 -14.96
CA GLU A 180 1.27 -12.36 -15.60
C GLU A 180 2.13 -13.09 -14.57
N GLY A 181 2.56 -14.31 -14.88
CA GLY A 181 3.43 -15.08 -14.01
C GLY A 181 4.10 -16.27 -14.68
N LYS A 182 5.16 -16.76 -14.07
CA LYS A 182 5.85 -17.99 -14.53
C LYS A 182 5.09 -19.28 -14.22
N THR A 183 4.06 -19.20 -13.41
CA THR A 183 3.13 -20.31 -13.10
C THR A 183 1.71 -19.78 -13.16
N LYS A 184 0.73 -20.67 -13.39
CA LYS A 184 -0.70 -20.31 -13.34
C LYS A 184 -1.04 -19.62 -12.01
N LYS A 185 -0.59 -20.22 -10.88
CA LYS A 185 -0.82 -19.66 -9.54
C LYS A 185 -0.24 -18.24 -9.39
N SER A 186 0.98 -17.99 -9.89
CA SER A 186 1.57 -16.64 -9.77
C SER A 186 0.87 -15.62 -10.66
N ALA A 187 0.37 -16.02 -11.84
CA ALA A 187 -0.43 -15.16 -12.71
C ALA A 187 -1.79 -14.81 -12.07
N GLU A 188 -2.47 -15.79 -11.46
CA GLU A 188 -3.72 -15.57 -10.73
C GLU A 188 -3.54 -14.65 -9.51
N GLN A 189 -2.45 -14.80 -8.77
CA GLN A 189 -2.12 -13.90 -7.64
C GLN A 189 -1.89 -12.46 -8.12
N GLU A 190 -1.21 -12.28 -9.25
CA GLU A 190 -1.00 -10.96 -9.83
C GLU A 190 -2.31 -10.35 -10.34
N ALA A 191 -3.19 -11.16 -10.97
CA ALA A 191 -4.51 -10.72 -11.38
C ALA A 191 -5.36 -10.26 -10.18
N ALA A 192 -5.30 -11.00 -9.07
CA ALA A 192 -5.97 -10.63 -7.83
C ALA A 192 -5.43 -9.32 -7.24
N LEU A 193 -4.11 -9.13 -7.23
CA LEU A 193 -3.49 -7.89 -6.78
C LEU A 193 -3.96 -6.68 -7.60
N ARG A 194 -3.96 -6.80 -8.95
CA ARG A 194 -4.41 -5.72 -9.83
C ARG A 194 -5.89 -5.38 -9.63
N ALA A 195 -6.73 -6.39 -9.40
CA ALA A 195 -8.13 -6.17 -9.05
C ALA A 195 -8.26 -5.42 -7.72
N LEU A 196 -7.49 -5.78 -6.70
CA LEU A 196 -7.49 -5.09 -5.40
C LEU A 196 -7.03 -3.62 -5.51
N ASP A 197 -6.02 -3.34 -6.33
CA ASP A 197 -5.53 -1.99 -6.60
C ASP A 197 -6.61 -1.12 -7.27
N ALA A 198 -7.31 -1.68 -8.27
CA ALA A 198 -8.41 -1.00 -8.94
C ALA A 198 -9.57 -0.66 -7.98
N PHE A 199 -9.89 -1.55 -7.07
CA PHE A 199 -10.89 -1.28 -6.02
C PHE A 199 -10.41 -0.27 -4.97
N GLY A 200 -9.11 -0.16 -4.72
CA GLY A 200 -8.52 0.84 -3.82
C GLY A 200 -8.55 2.25 -4.41
N GLY A 201 -8.35 2.38 -5.73
CA GLY A 201 -8.37 3.65 -6.46
C GLY A 201 -9.77 4.22 -6.73
N ALA A 202 -10.79 3.36 -6.79
CA ALA A 202 -12.17 3.78 -7.08
C ALA A 202 -12.93 4.35 -5.85
N GLY A 203 -12.35 4.26 -4.65
CA GLY A 203 -12.98 4.74 -3.42
C GLY A 203 -12.78 6.21 -3.08
N ASP A 204 -11.97 6.95 -3.82
CA ASP A 204 -11.58 8.32 -3.48
C ASP A 204 -12.23 9.40 -4.39
N GLY A 205 -13.19 9.03 -5.25
CA GLY A 205 -13.71 9.93 -6.31
C GLY A 205 -15.16 10.42 -6.18
N ASP A 206 -15.95 9.98 -5.20
CA ASP A 206 -17.39 10.33 -5.18
C ASP A 206 -17.92 10.71 -3.79
N GLU A 207 -17.33 11.74 -3.17
CA GLU A 207 -18.00 12.55 -2.15
C GLU A 207 -17.58 14.01 -2.32
N GLY A 208 -18.27 14.74 -3.20
CA GLY A 208 -18.04 16.19 -3.30
C GLY A 208 -18.64 16.88 -4.50
N ALA A 209 -19.93 16.63 -4.77
CA ALA A 209 -20.75 17.53 -5.57
C ALA A 209 -22.13 17.64 -4.90
N ASP A 210 -22.24 18.57 -3.96
CA ASP A 210 -23.36 19.47 -3.72
C ASP A 210 -22.95 20.49 -2.63
#